data_c2e83a0e66e3e1de801b2be74435c2a9
#
_entry.id   c2e83a0e66e3e1de801b2be74435c2a9
#
_cell.length_a   1.000
_cell.length_b   1.000
_cell.length_c   1.000
_cell.angle_alpha   90.00
_cell.angle_beta   90.00
_cell.angle_gamma   90.00
#
_symmetry.space_group_name_H-M   'P 1'
#
loop_
_entity.id
_entity.type
_entity.pdbx_description
1 polymer ?
#
loop_
_entity_poly.entity_id
_entity_poly.type
_entity_poly.pdbx_seq_one_letter_code
_entity_poly.pdbx_strand_id
1 'polypeptide(L)'
;MTYILDTNIILDSVENLLTLSDNNTNTLVIPETVIDELDAKKTGFEDINFNARQFARLLEDSTIISNEQVGPLHIITTSVDSLDISLKIISKKDYTCDTQTVALNILNDRKILEASSDYITSI
;
A
#
# COMPACT_ATOMS: atom_id res chain seq x y z
N MET A 1 11.07 -5.87 11.59
CA MET A 1 9.83 -6.59 11.24
C MET A 1 9.21 -6.00 9.99
N THR A 2 8.54 -6.81 9.21
CA THR A 2 7.87 -6.36 7.98
C THR A 2 6.37 -6.39 8.18
N TYR A 3 5.70 -5.27 7.90
CA TYR A 3 4.24 -5.16 7.93
C TYR A 3 3.72 -4.95 6.52
N ILE A 4 2.74 -5.76 6.13
CA ILE A 4 1.99 -5.57 4.90
C ILE A 4 0.68 -4.91 5.31
N LEU A 5 0.45 -3.70 4.83
CA LEU A 5 -0.64 -2.85 5.33
C LEU A 5 -1.90 -3.03 4.51
N ASP A 6 -3.02 -3.14 5.20
CA ASP A 6 -4.35 -3.11 4.59
C ASP A 6 -4.87 -1.68 4.55
N THR A 7 -5.87 -1.47 3.71
CA THR A 7 -6.52 -0.16 3.51
C THR A 7 -7.01 0.46 4.81
N ASN A 8 -7.60 -0.35 5.70
CA ASN A 8 -8.20 0.14 6.95
C ASN A 8 -7.19 0.76 7.90
N ILE A 9 -5.94 0.33 7.88
CA ILE A 9 -4.88 0.91 8.73
C ILE A 9 -4.69 2.39 8.40
N ILE A 10 -4.70 2.72 7.11
CA ILE A 10 -4.48 4.09 6.63
C ILE A 10 -5.76 4.93 6.75
N LEU A 11 -6.93 4.31 6.49
CA LEU A 11 -8.22 5.00 6.65
C LEU A 11 -8.52 5.37 8.10
N ASP A 12 -8.01 4.57 9.04
CA ASP A 12 -8.16 4.87 10.47
C ASP A 12 -7.34 6.10 10.87
N SER A 13 -6.05 6.12 10.50
CA SER A 13 -5.19 7.28 10.68
C SER A 13 -3.89 7.11 9.89
N VAL A 14 -3.49 8.17 9.18
CA VAL A 14 -2.19 8.19 8.49
C VAL A 14 -1.02 8.10 9.48
N GLU A 15 -1.21 8.57 10.71
CA GLU A 15 -0.19 8.47 11.77
C GLU A 15 0.15 7.03 12.14
N ASN A 16 -0.71 6.06 11.81
CA ASN A 16 -0.40 4.64 12.00
C ASN A 16 0.88 4.25 11.25
N LEU A 17 1.19 4.91 10.15
CA LEU A 17 2.43 4.68 9.40
C LEU A 17 3.67 5.00 10.26
N LEU A 18 3.64 6.11 10.99
CA LEU A 18 4.73 6.47 11.89
C LEU A 18 4.90 5.46 13.01
N THR A 19 3.79 5.09 13.63
CA THR A 19 3.79 4.13 14.74
C THR A 19 4.35 2.78 14.29
N LEU A 20 3.88 2.27 13.16
CA LEU A 20 4.30 0.97 12.65
C LEU A 20 5.74 0.99 12.12
N SER A 21 6.19 2.12 11.58
CA SER A 21 7.56 2.27 11.10
C SER A 21 8.59 2.16 12.24
N ASP A 22 8.24 2.63 13.41
CA ASP A 22 9.11 2.64 14.59
C ASP A 22 10.52 3.17 14.24
N ASN A 23 10.58 4.44 13.80
CA ASN A 23 11.82 5.10 13.37
C ASN A 23 12.55 4.34 12.25
N ASN A 24 11.81 3.79 11.30
CA ASN A 24 12.33 3.00 10.17
C ASN A 24 13.03 1.69 10.59
N THR A 25 12.78 1.19 11.80
CA THR A 25 13.25 -0.13 12.19
C THR A 25 12.40 -1.24 11.56
N ASN A 26 11.17 -0.93 11.19
CA ASN A 26 10.26 -1.84 10.51
C ASN A 26 10.10 -1.46 9.04
N THR A 27 9.88 -2.47 8.20
CA THR A 27 9.60 -2.27 6.78
C THR A 27 8.09 -2.24 6.58
N LEU A 28 7.58 -1.18 5.96
CA LEU A 28 6.16 -1.04 5.63
C LEU A 28 5.95 -1.32 4.16
N VAL A 29 5.08 -2.27 3.85
CA VAL A 29 4.77 -2.70 2.49
C VAL A 29 3.30 -2.44 2.21
N ILE A 30 3.01 -1.77 1.09
CA ILE A 30 1.66 -1.44 0.68
C ILE A 30 1.41 -2.03 -0.71
N PRO A 31 0.49 -3.00 -0.84
CA PRO A 31 0.07 -3.47 -2.15
C PRO A 31 -0.58 -2.35 -2.96
N GLU A 32 -0.31 -2.30 -4.26
CA GLU A 32 -0.90 -1.28 -5.15
C GLU A 32 -2.43 -1.28 -5.10
N THR A 33 -3.06 -2.44 -4.93
CA THR A 33 -4.51 -2.55 -4.80
C THR A 33 -5.03 -1.76 -3.60
N VAL A 34 -4.26 -1.69 -2.51
CA VAL A 34 -4.61 -0.87 -1.34
C VAL A 34 -4.61 0.62 -1.73
N ILE A 35 -3.65 1.06 -2.54
CA ILE A 35 -3.60 2.43 -3.03
C ILE A 35 -4.81 2.72 -3.90
N ASP A 36 -5.22 1.79 -4.77
CA ASP A 36 -6.41 1.94 -5.59
C ASP A 36 -7.68 2.08 -4.73
N GLU A 37 -7.79 1.29 -3.67
CA GLU A 37 -8.90 1.40 -2.73
C GLU A 37 -8.92 2.74 -2.00
N LEU A 38 -7.75 3.24 -1.59
CA LEU A 38 -7.62 4.55 -0.97
C LEU A 38 -8.03 5.67 -1.93
N ASP A 39 -7.62 5.58 -3.19
CA ASP A 39 -8.03 6.55 -4.21
C ASP A 39 -9.56 6.59 -4.36
N ALA A 40 -10.21 5.45 -4.31
CA ALA A 40 -11.67 5.36 -4.39
C ALA A 40 -12.38 5.99 -3.18
N LYS A 41 -11.68 6.20 -2.06
CA LYS A 41 -12.22 6.78 -0.83
C LYS A 41 -11.90 8.26 -0.65
N LYS A 42 -11.29 8.93 -1.63
CA LYS A 42 -10.88 10.34 -1.49
C LYS A 42 -12.05 11.32 -1.50
N THR A 43 -13.18 10.94 -2.07
CA THR A 43 -14.34 11.81 -2.21
C THR A 43 -15.30 11.63 -1.03
N GLY A 44 -15.67 12.74 -0.37
CA GLY A 44 -16.61 12.72 0.74
C GLY A 44 -16.15 13.60 1.90
N PHE A 45 -16.94 13.62 2.95
CA PHE A 45 -16.74 14.50 4.11
C PHE A 45 -16.50 13.73 5.42
N GLU A 46 -16.41 12.40 5.38
CA GLU A 46 -16.13 11.60 6.55
C GLU A 46 -14.63 11.57 6.85
N ASP A 47 -14.26 11.16 8.06
CA ASP A 47 -12.86 11.06 8.48
C ASP A 47 -12.05 10.13 7.58
N ILE A 48 -12.65 9.01 7.13
CA ILE A 48 -11.97 8.09 6.23
C ILE A 48 -11.61 8.75 4.90
N ASN A 49 -12.49 9.61 4.39
CA ASN A 49 -12.23 10.33 3.14
C ASN A 49 -11.10 11.35 3.31
N PHE A 50 -11.07 12.04 4.44
CA PHE A 50 -9.99 12.96 4.79
C PHE A 50 -8.65 12.22 4.88
N ASN A 51 -8.61 11.08 5.56
CA ASN A 51 -7.40 10.28 5.70
C ASN A 51 -6.90 9.74 4.35
N ALA A 52 -7.81 9.34 3.47
CA ALA A 52 -7.46 8.90 2.12
C ALA A 52 -6.81 10.05 1.31
N ARG A 53 -7.36 11.26 1.38
CA ARG A 53 -6.78 12.44 0.72
C ARG A 53 -5.42 12.80 1.29
N GLN A 54 -5.27 12.72 2.60
CA GLN A 54 -4.01 13.01 3.27
C GLN A 54 -2.90 12.05 2.83
N PHE A 55 -3.22 10.76 2.76
CA PHE A 55 -2.28 9.75 2.28
C PHE A 55 -1.88 10.00 0.82
N ALA A 56 -2.84 10.35 -0.04
CA ALA A 56 -2.54 10.67 -1.44
C ALA A 56 -1.55 11.82 -1.56
N ARG A 57 -1.70 12.87 -0.75
CA ARG A 57 -0.76 13.99 -0.72
C ARG A 57 0.64 13.57 -0.26
N LEU A 58 0.70 12.72 0.76
CA LEU A 58 1.98 12.20 1.25
C LEU A 58 2.73 11.44 0.15
N LEU A 59 2.01 10.63 -0.64
CA LEU A 59 2.62 9.91 -1.77
C LEU A 59 3.04 10.85 -2.89
N GLU A 60 2.22 11.85 -3.23
CA GLU A 60 2.56 12.82 -4.28
C GLU A 60 3.83 13.59 -3.95
N ASP A 61 4.03 13.93 -2.68
CA ASP A 61 5.19 14.67 -2.19
C ASP A 61 6.38 13.78 -1.87
N SER A 62 6.24 12.45 -2.02
CA SER A 62 7.31 11.50 -1.72
C SER A 62 8.33 11.45 -2.84
N THR A 63 9.54 10.97 -2.50
CA THR A 63 10.65 10.80 -3.45
C THR A 63 10.91 9.33 -3.65
N ILE A 64 10.84 8.86 -4.92
CA ILE A 64 11.16 7.47 -5.25
C ILE A 64 12.66 7.25 -5.09
N ILE A 65 13.04 6.29 -4.25
CA ILE A 65 14.42 5.96 -3.97
C ILE A 65 14.89 4.80 -4.85
N SER A 66 14.04 3.80 -5.06
CA SER A 66 14.38 2.65 -5.88
C SER A 66 13.16 2.10 -6.59
N ASN A 67 13.43 1.37 -7.66
CA ASN A 67 12.41 0.80 -8.54
C ASN A 67 13.00 -0.50 -9.08
N GLU A 68 12.52 -1.64 -8.60
CA GLU A 68 13.12 -2.93 -8.94
C GLU A 68 12.05 -3.98 -9.27
N GLN A 69 12.46 -4.96 -10.06
CA GLN A 69 11.64 -6.11 -10.40
C GLN A 69 12.20 -7.32 -9.65
N VAL A 70 11.38 -7.94 -8.81
CA VAL A 70 11.76 -9.12 -8.02
C VAL A 70 10.75 -10.24 -8.32
N GLY A 71 11.15 -11.20 -9.17
CA GLY A 71 10.23 -12.23 -9.64
C GLY A 71 9.01 -11.62 -10.33
N PRO A 72 7.79 -12.00 -9.91
CA PRO A 72 6.56 -11.45 -10.50
C PRO A 72 6.22 -10.05 -9.97
N LEU A 73 6.95 -9.53 -8.98
CA LEU A 73 6.62 -8.27 -8.33
C LEU A 73 7.48 -7.13 -8.84
N HIS A 74 6.86 -5.98 -8.98
CA HIS A 74 7.50 -4.70 -9.12
C HIS A 74 7.46 -3.99 -7.78
N ILE A 75 8.62 -3.58 -7.27
CA ILE A 75 8.74 -2.97 -5.95
C ILE A 75 9.30 -1.56 -6.08
N ILE A 76 8.52 -0.58 -5.66
CA ILE A 76 8.93 0.81 -5.61
C ILE A 76 9.13 1.20 -4.15
N THR A 77 10.34 1.66 -3.81
CA THR A 77 10.60 2.23 -2.49
C THR A 77 10.54 3.75 -2.61
N THR A 78 9.71 4.36 -1.80
CA THR A 78 9.55 5.82 -1.77
C THR A 78 9.78 6.36 -0.37
N SER A 79 10.43 7.53 -0.29
CA SER A 79 10.65 8.25 0.97
C SER A 79 9.54 9.28 1.14
N VAL A 80 8.79 9.17 2.22
CA VAL A 80 7.77 10.14 2.61
C VAL A 80 8.44 11.17 3.51
N ASP A 81 8.91 12.26 2.90
CA ASP A 81 9.78 13.22 3.58
C ASP A 81 9.11 13.92 4.78
N SER A 82 7.81 14.21 4.67
CA SER A 82 7.07 14.87 5.75
C SER A 82 6.95 14.03 7.02
N LEU A 83 7.04 12.70 6.91
CA LEU A 83 6.98 11.78 8.05
C LEU A 83 8.34 11.14 8.36
N ASP A 84 9.32 11.37 7.50
CA ASP A 84 10.67 10.78 7.62
C ASP A 84 10.62 9.25 7.68
N ILE A 85 9.80 8.64 6.82
CA ILE A 85 9.65 7.20 6.70
C ILE A 85 9.78 6.75 5.24
N SER A 86 10.09 5.47 5.05
CA SER A 86 10.11 4.85 3.73
C SER A 86 8.99 3.83 3.60
N LEU A 87 8.38 3.78 2.43
CA LEU A 87 7.33 2.82 2.10
C LEU A 87 7.76 1.99 0.89
N LYS A 88 7.42 0.70 0.90
CA LYS A 88 7.56 -0.16 -0.27
C LYS A 88 6.19 -0.43 -0.86
N ILE A 89 6.03 -0.07 -2.13
CA ILE A 89 4.78 -0.31 -2.87
C ILE A 89 5.03 -1.49 -3.79
N ILE A 90 4.22 -2.54 -3.64
CA ILE A 90 4.33 -3.75 -4.45
C ILE A 90 3.17 -3.83 -5.45
N SER A 91 3.49 -4.21 -6.68
CA SER A 91 2.51 -4.39 -7.74
C SER A 91 2.83 -5.61 -8.58
N LYS A 92 1.81 -6.13 -9.27
CA LYS A 92 1.95 -7.21 -10.25
C LYS A 92 1.32 -6.77 -11.54
N LYS A 93 1.94 -7.18 -12.65
CA LYS A 93 1.36 -6.96 -13.98
C LYS A 93 0.17 -7.87 -14.21
N ASP A 94 0.30 -9.14 -13.84
CA ASP A 94 -0.73 -10.16 -14.05
C ASP A 94 -1.02 -10.88 -12.74
N TYR A 95 -2.30 -10.97 -12.38
CA TYR A 95 -2.76 -11.72 -11.22
C TYR A 95 -3.27 -13.08 -11.66
N THR A 96 -2.93 -14.11 -10.88
CA THR A 96 -3.35 -15.49 -11.14
C THR A 96 -4.66 -15.85 -10.45
N CYS A 97 -5.09 -15.04 -9.47
CA CYS A 97 -6.36 -15.27 -8.79
C CYS A 97 -7.54 -15.12 -9.75
N ASP A 98 -8.65 -15.81 -9.45
CA ASP A 98 -9.87 -15.71 -10.25
C ASP A 98 -10.42 -14.29 -10.16
N THR A 99 -10.44 -13.59 -11.30
CA THR A 99 -10.92 -12.22 -11.41
C THR A 99 -12.31 -12.13 -12.03
N GLN A 100 -12.93 -13.27 -12.35
CA GLN A 100 -14.23 -13.30 -13.00
C GLN A 100 -15.36 -13.48 -11.99
N THR A 101 -16.49 -12.85 -12.24
CA THR A 101 -17.76 -13.05 -11.53
C THR A 101 -17.77 -12.73 -10.03
N VAL A 102 -16.79 -11.97 -9.53
CA VAL A 102 -16.76 -11.56 -8.11
C VAL A 102 -16.96 -10.06 -7.97
N ALA A 103 -17.49 -9.65 -6.82
CA ALA A 103 -17.61 -8.23 -6.47
C ALA A 103 -16.22 -7.59 -6.34
N LEU A 104 -16.12 -6.29 -6.62
CA LEU A 104 -14.83 -5.57 -6.61
C LEU A 104 -14.08 -5.69 -5.29
N ASN A 105 -14.78 -5.63 -4.16
CA ASN A 105 -14.15 -5.77 -2.84
C ASN A 105 -13.50 -7.15 -2.65
N ILE A 106 -14.16 -8.21 -3.12
CA ILE A 106 -13.62 -9.57 -3.05
C ILE A 106 -12.42 -9.72 -3.99
N LEU A 107 -12.50 -9.15 -5.18
CA LEU A 107 -11.39 -9.15 -6.13
C LEU A 107 -10.17 -8.44 -5.54
N ASN A 108 -10.37 -7.28 -4.93
CA ASN A 108 -9.29 -6.52 -4.32
C ASN A 108 -8.62 -7.30 -3.18
N ASP A 109 -9.41 -7.95 -2.33
CA ASP A 109 -8.88 -8.79 -1.25
C ASP A 109 -8.01 -9.93 -1.82
N ARG A 110 -8.44 -10.57 -2.89
CA ARG A 110 -7.67 -11.62 -3.56
C ARG A 110 -6.36 -11.11 -4.14
N LYS A 111 -6.38 -9.93 -4.77
CA LYS A 111 -5.18 -9.31 -5.31
C LYS A 111 -4.19 -8.94 -4.21
N ILE A 112 -4.66 -8.39 -3.12
CA ILE A 112 -3.82 -8.04 -1.96
C ILE A 112 -3.17 -9.30 -1.40
N LEU A 113 -3.92 -10.37 -1.21
CA LEU A 113 -3.39 -11.63 -0.70
C LEU A 113 -2.35 -12.24 -1.64
N GLU A 114 -2.60 -12.23 -2.95
CA GLU A 114 -1.67 -12.77 -3.93
C GLU A 114 -0.35 -11.99 -3.93
N ALA A 115 -0.40 -10.67 -4.01
CA ALA A 115 0.79 -9.82 -4.00
C ALA A 115 1.56 -9.96 -2.68
N SER A 116 0.84 -10.05 -1.56
CA SER A 116 1.45 -10.22 -0.24
C SER A 116 2.16 -11.56 -0.11
N SER A 117 1.53 -12.63 -0.61
CA SER A 117 2.12 -13.97 -0.60
C SER A 117 3.39 -14.02 -1.46
N ASP A 118 3.36 -13.41 -2.65
CA ASP A 118 4.52 -13.34 -3.53
C ASP A 118 5.67 -12.54 -2.88
N TYR A 119 5.34 -11.46 -2.18
CA TYR A 119 6.35 -10.68 -1.47
C TYR A 119 7.00 -11.50 -0.35
N ILE A 120 6.21 -12.17 0.47
CA ILE A 120 6.72 -13.01 1.57
C ILE A 120 7.62 -14.12 1.02
N THR A 121 7.26 -14.71 -0.11
CA THR A 121 8.04 -15.78 -0.74
C THR A 121 9.35 -15.24 -1.31
N SER A 122 9.41 -13.98 -1.73
CA SER A 122 10.58 -13.39 -2.37
C SER A 122 11.65 -12.87 -1.39
N ILE A 123 11.32 -12.74 -0.11
CA ILE A 123 12.28 -12.25 0.91
C ILE A 123 12.90 -13.42 1.76
#